data_82250c75ee3359ec63841a08d6a1475a
#
_entry.id   82250c75ee3359ec63841a08d6a1475a
#
_cell.length_a   1.000
_cell.length_b   1.000
_cell.length_c   1.000
_cell.angle_alpha   90.00
_cell.angle_beta   90.00
_cell.angle_gamma   90.00
#
_symmetry.space_group_name_H-M   'P 1'
#
loop_
_entity.id
_entity.type
_entity.pdbx_description
1 polymer ?
#
loop_
_entity_poly.entity_id
_entity_poly.type
_entity_poly.pdbx_seq_one_letter_code
_entity_poly.pdbx_strand_id
1 'polypeptide(L)'
;MELHRNGHAWDPDAYDGSHSFVSEYGEDLLEWLDPEPGDRVLDVGCGTGQLSAEIASRGAGVVGIDTSEAMIERARSSHSNCSFVRADATEFDLDEPFDAVFSNAALHWISDQDAALESIRNALRPGGRFVAELGGAGNVRSIVDALETELRERGYEAANPWYFPSIGEYAPRLETHGFEVRSARLFDRPTELENGEEGLEDWLTMFGDSFFESVPADERDAIVAAVEDELRPTLFQDGSWVADYRRLRFAAVALEE
;
A
#
# COMPACT_ATOMS: atom_id res chain seq x y z
N MET A 1 19.26 13.24 -17.97
CA MET A 1 18.55 13.89 -16.86
C MET A 1 17.80 12.78 -16.18
N GLU A 2 18.44 12.13 -15.22
CA GLU A 2 17.85 11.01 -14.48
C GLU A 2 16.73 11.56 -13.61
N LEU A 3 15.50 11.13 -13.90
CA LEU A 3 14.36 11.32 -13.03
C LEU A 3 14.62 10.51 -11.75
N HIS A 4 14.80 11.20 -10.63
CA HIS A 4 14.82 10.56 -9.33
C HIS A 4 13.49 9.83 -9.12
N ARG A 5 13.51 8.51 -9.22
CA ARG A 5 12.43 7.65 -8.72
C ARG A 5 12.44 7.81 -7.20
N ASN A 6 11.35 8.27 -6.63
CA ASN A 6 11.19 8.45 -5.18
C ASN A 6 11.35 7.08 -4.49
N GLY A 7 12.56 6.75 -4.09
CA GLY A 7 12.86 5.55 -3.33
C GLY A 7 12.59 5.80 -1.86
N HIS A 8 11.36 5.60 -1.40
CA HIS A 8 11.09 5.50 0.03
C HIS A 8 11.89 4.32 0.60
N ALA A 9 12.73 4.56 1.61
CA ALA A 9 13.54 3.52 2.22
C ALA A 9 12.72 2.83 3.32
N TRP A 10 12.16 1.67 3.01
CA TRP A 10 11.43 0.85 3.97
C TRP A 10 12.37 0.13 4.93
N ASP A 11 12.14 0.29 6.23
CA ASP A 11 12.80 -0.48 7.29
C ASP A 11 11.92 -1.68 7.67
N PRO A 12 12.35 -2.93 7.36
CA PRO A 12 11.56 -4.13 7.63
C PRO A 12 11.30 -4.38 9.11
N ASP A 13 12.23 -4.01 10.01
CA ASP A 13 12.08 -4.24 11.45
C ASP A 13 11.05 -3.27 12.05
N ALA A 14 11.08 -2.00 11.63
CA ALA A 14 10.08 -1.01 12.01
C ALA A 14 8.70 -1.37 11.41
N TYR A 15 8.66 -1.88 10.18
CA TYR A 15 7.42 -2.29 9.52
C TYR A 15 6.76 -3.49 10.22
N ASP A 16 7.52 -4.55 10.52
CA ASP A 16 7.00 -5.75 11.20
C ASP A 16 6.61 -5.46 12.67
N GLY A 17 7.29 -4.52 13.33
CA GLY A 17 7.08 -4.16 14.74
C GLY A 17 5.88 -3.23 14.96
N SER A 18 5.76 -2.16 14.19
CA SER A 18 4.82 -1.07 14.47
C SER A 18 3.63 -1.00 13.50
N HIS A 19 3.53 -1.92 12.53
CA HIS A 19 2.50 -1.89 11.49
C HIS A 19 1.92 -3.27 11.18
N SER A 20 1.90 -4.16 12.17
CA SER A 20 1.29 -5.50 12.08
C SER A 20 -0.18 -5.44 11.61
N PHE A 21 -0.89 -4.34 11.89
CA PHE A 21 -2.27 -4.13 11.44
C PHE A 21 -2.43 -4.17 9.91
N VAL A 22 -1.38 -3.86 9.13
CA VAL A 22 -1.45 -3.93 7.65
C VAL A 22 -1.62 -5.37 7.19
N SER A 23 -0.90 -6.32 7.81
CA SER A 23 -1.05 -7.75 7.52
C SER A 23 -2.33 -8.34 8.11
N GLU A 24 -2.69 -7.99 9.34
CA GLU A 24 -3.92 -8.46 10.01
C GLU A 24 -5.18 -8.09 9.21
N TYR A 25 -5.26 -6.86 8.72
CA TYR A 25 -6.38 -6.44 7.85
C TYR A 25 -6.33 -7.05 6.45
N GLY A 26 -5.17 -7.53 6.00
CA GLY A 26 -5.01 -8.24 4.73
C GLY A 26 -5.66 -9.62 4.73
N GLU A 27 -5.86 -10.26 5.90
CA GLU A 27 -6.49 -11.58 5.99
C GLU A 27 -7.94 -11.56 5.43
N ASP A 28 -8.72 -10.52 5.73
CA ASP A 28 -10.06 -10.35 5.16
C ASP A 28 -10.06 -10.23 3.62
N LEU A 29 -8.94 -9.74 3.05
CA LEU A 29 -8.80 -9.61 1.60
C LEU A 29 -8.52 -10.97 0.94
N LEU A 30 -7.92 -11.91 1.68
CA LEU A 30 -7.69 -13.27 1.20
C LEU A 30 -8.99 -14.06 0.98
N GLU A 31 -10.08 -13.69 1.65
CA GLU A 31 -11.41 -14.26 1.36
C GLU A 31 -11.93 -13.82 -0.02
N TRP A 32 -11.58 -12.59 -0.46
CA TRP A 32 -11.93 -12.12 -1.80
C TRP A 32 -11.05 -12.74 -2.88
N LEU A 33 -9.77 -13.01 -2.56
CA LEU A 33 -8.85 -13.70 -3.46
C LEU A 33 -9.28 -15.15 -3.67
N ASP A 34 -9.73 -15.82 -2.59
CA ASP A 34 -10.16 -17.23 -2.57
C ASP A 34 -9.16 -18.14 -3.31
N PRO A 35 -7.89 -18.22 -2.85
CA PRO A 35 -6.87 -18.99 -3.55
C PRO A 35 -7.13 -20.48 -3.42
N GLU A 36 -7.09 -21.19 -4.54
CA GLU A 36 -7.26 -22.64 -4.59
C GLU A 36 -5.91 -23.37 -4.58
N PRO A 37 -5.86 -24.62 -4.05
CA PRO A 37 -4.65 -25.45 -4.14
C PRO A 37 -4.22 -25.66 -5.60
N GLY A 38 -2.99 -25.24 -5.90
CA GLY A 38 -2.43 -25.31 -7.23
C GLY A 38 -2.55 -24.01 -8.04
N ASP A 39 -3.27 -23.00 -7.55
CA ASP A 39 -3.25 -21.65 -8.14
C ASP A 39 -1.81 -21.10 -8.10
N ARG A 40 -1.47 -20.35 -9.12
CA ARG A 40 -0.26 -19.54 -9.17
C ARG A 40 -0.64 -18.06 -8.89
N VAL A 41 -0.16 -17.51 -7.79
CA VAL A 41 -0.54 -16.17 -7.33
C VAL A 41 0.66 -15.23 -7.34
N LEU A 42 0.49 -14.03 -7.91
CA LEU A 42 1.44 -12.93 -7.82
C LEU A 42 0.99 -11.97 -6.70
N ASP A 43 1.90 -11.70 -5.76
CA ASP A 43 1.70 -10.70 -4.70
C ASP A 43 2.49 -9.42 -5.04
N VAL A 44 1.79 -8.34 -5.40
CA VAL A 44 2.37 -7.08 -5.85
C VAL A 44 2.52 -6.12 -4.67
N GLY A 45 3.77 -5.74 -4.35
CA GLY A 45 4.12 -5.01 -3.14
C GLY A 45 4.06 -5.92 -1.92
N CYS A 46 4.73 -7.07 -1.99
CA CYS A 46 4.64 -8.13 -0.99
C CYS A 46 5.28 -7.78 0.36
N GLY A 47 6.09 -6.72 0.44
CA GLY A 47 6.80 -6.32 1.65
C GLY A 47 7.62 -7.47 2.23
N THR A 48 7.47 -7.73 3.54
CA THR A 48 8.16 -8.82 4.26
C THR A 48 7.59 -10.22 4.00
N GLY A 49 6.55 -10.35 3.14
CA GLY A 49 6.02 -11.61 2.63
C GLY A 49 5.02 -12.33 3.53
N GLN A 50 4.48 -11.71 4.57
CA GLN A 50 3.54 -12.34 5.50
C GLN A 50 2.27 -12.82 4.81
N LEU A 51 1.62 -11.95 4.01
CA LEU A 51 0.41 -12.32 3.26
C LEU A 51 0.72 -13.31 2.13
N SER A 52 1.89 -13.19 1.48
CA SER A 52 2.37 -14.21 0.53
C SER A 52 2.44 -15.59 1.18
N ALA A 53 2.98 -15.70 2.39
CA ALA A 53 3.07 -16.95 3.13
C ALA A 53 1.69 -17.49 3.54
N GLU A 54 0.75 -16.61 3.90
CA GLU A 54 -0.62 -17.00 4.21
C GLU A 54 -1.34 -17.55 2.97
N ILE A 55 -1.20 -16.89 1.81
CA ILE A 55 -1.71 -17.40 0.52
C ILE A 55 -1.12 -18.78 0.20
N ALA A 56 0.19 -18.93 0.38
CA ALA A 56 0.87 -20.21 0.14
C ALA A 56 0.41 -21.32 1.12
N SER A 57 0.04 -20.97 2.35
CA SER A 57 -0.50 -21.93 3.34
C SER A 57 -1.83 -22.56 2.89
N ARG A 58 -2.57 -21.88 2.01
CA ARG A 58 -3.81 -22.38 1.38
C ARG A 58 -3.57 -23.28 0.17
N GLY A 59 -2.31 -23.53 -0.18
CA GLY A 59 -1.90 -24.47 -1.23
C GLY A 59 -1.59 -23.84 -2.59
N ALA A 60 -1.57 -22.54 -2.69
CA ALA A 60 -1.17 -21.81 -3.88
C ALA A 60 0.37 -21.71 -4.00
N GLY A 61 0.90 -21.66 -5.21
CA GLY A 61 2.28 -21.28 -5.49
C GLY A 61 2.38 -19.76 -5.59
N VAL A 62 3.18 -19.13 -4.71
CA VAL A 62 3.24 -17.67 -4.62
C VAL A 62 4.56 -17.11 -5.10
N VAL A 63 4.48 -16.07 -5.93
CA VAL A 63 5.60 -15.18 -6.27
C VAL A 63 5.28 -13.79 -5.73
N GLY A 64 6.10 -13.25 -4.83
CA GLY A 64 5.99 -11.88 -4.34
C GLY A 64 6.98 -10.96 -5.04
N ILE A 65 6.54 -9.76 -5.40
CA ILE A 65 7.40 -8.69 -5.92
C ILE A 65 7.32 -7.45 -5.05
N ASP A 66 8.47 -6.79 -4.87
CA ASP A 66 8.59 -5.49 -4.19
C ASP A 66 9.80 -4.73 -4.76
N THR A 67 9.76 -3.40 -4.72
CA THR A 67 10.88 -2.56 -5.17
C THR A 67 12.02 -2.50 -4.15
N SER A 68 11.71 -2.71 -2.86
CA SER A 68 12.67 -2.65 -1.76
C SER A 68 13.49 -3.93 -1.65
N GLU A 69 14.82 -3.83 -1.85
CA GLU A 69 15.73 -4.96 -1.64
C GLU A 69 15.67 -5.48 -0.19
N ALA A 70 15.59 -4.57 0.80
CA ALA A 70 15.54 -4.95 2.21
C ALA A 70 14.28 -5.78 2.54
N MET A 71 13.11 -5.40 1.99
CA MET A 71 11.87 -6.16 2.13
C MET A 71 11.99 -7.56 1.50
N ILE A 72 12.53 -7.63 0.28
CA ILE A 72 12.72 -8.91 -0.43
C ILE A 72 13.71 -9.82 0.30
N GLU A 73 14.79 -9.29 0.84
CA GLU A 73 15.75 -10.08 1.65
C GLU A 73 15.09 -10.62 2.92
N ARG A 74 14.31 -9.79 3.60
CA ARG A 74 13.52 -10.22 4.77
C ARG A 74 12.51 -11.30 4.38
N ALA A 75 11.72 -11.11 3.33
CA ALA A 75 10.74 -12.08 2.85
C ALA A 75 11.38 -13.44 2.52
N ARG A 76 12.50 -13.45 1.78
CA ARG A 76 13.26 -14.67 1.46
C ARG A 76 13.78 -15.40 2.70
N SER A 77 14.23 -14.65 3.70
CA SER A 77 14.74 -15.26 4.95
C SER A 77 13.65 -15.84 5.83
N SER A 78 12.45 -15.26 5.80
CA SER A 78 11.34 -15.63 6.67
C SER A 78 10.42 -16.70 6.06
N HIS A 79 10.27 -16.75 4.73
CA HIS A 79 9.23 -17.53 4.05
C HIS A 79 9.79 -18.38 2.90
N SER A 80 10.38 -19.54 3.21
CA SER A 80 11.00 -20.43 2.23
C SER A 80 10.02 -21.17 1.30
N ASN A 81 8.72 -21.10 1.57
CA ASN A 81 7.66 -21.71 0.77
C ASN A 81 7.13 -20.80 -0.34
N CYS A 82 7.63 -19.56 -0.45
CA CYS A 82 7.31 -18.60 -1.49
C CYS A 82 8.56 -18.23 -2.28
N SER A 83 8.37 -17.68 -3.47
CA SER A 83 9.44 -17.07 -4.26
C SER A 83 9.31 -15.55 -4.18
N PHE A 84 10.43 -14.83 -4.02
CA PHE A 84 10.40 -13.37 -3.94
C PHE A 84 11.41 -12.77 -4.91
N VAL A 85 10.97 -11.75 -5.67
CA VAL A 85 11.76 -11.09 -6.71
C VAL A 85 11.71 -9.58 -6.49
N ARG A 86 12.87 -8.93 -6.50
CA ARG A 86 12.89 -7.48 -6.54
C ARG A 86 12.46 -7.01 -7.92
N ALA A 87 11.33 -6.32 -8.00
CA ALA A 87 10.79 -5.80 -9.25
C ALA A 87 9.93 -4.55 -9.02
N ASP A 88 9.81 -3.72 -10.04
CA ASP A 88 8.90 -2.58 -10.07
C ASP A 88 7.57 -3.02 -10.68
N ALA A 89 6.46 -2.73 -10.00
CA ALA A 89 5.12 -3.09 -10.47
C ALA A 89 4.75 -2.46 -11.82
N THR A 90 5.45 -1.40 -12.23
CA THR A 90 5.24 -0.72 -13.52
C THR A 90 5.97 -1.38 -14.69
N GLU A 91 6.98 -2.24 -14.40
CA GLU A 91 7.80 -2.88 -15.44
C GLU A 91 8.39 -4.20 -14.92
N PHE A 92 7.60 -5.24 -14.82
CA PHE A 92 8.10 -6.56 -14.50
C PHE A 92 7.77 -7.57 -15.61
N ASP A 93 8.63 -8.58 -15.76
CA ASP A 93 8.45 -9.68 -16.68
C ASP A 93 8.70 -10.99 -15.92
N LEU A 94 7.70 -11.86 -15.89
CA LEU A 94 7.74 -13.16 -15.23
C LEU A 94 7.29 -14.24 -16.20
N ASP A 95 8.07 -15.30 -16.33
CA ASP A 95 8.02 -16.31 -17.39
C ASP A 95 6.67 -17.01 -17.59
N GLU A 96 5.84 -17.11 -16.54
CA GLU A 96 4.60 -17.88 -16.60
C GLU A 96 3.41 -17.05 -16.09
N PRO A 97 2.23 -17.17 -16.73
CA PRO A 97 1.05 -16.42 -16.32
C PRO A 97 0.52 -16.88 -14.96
N PHE A 98 -0.16 -15.98 -14.28
CA PHE A 98 -0.75 -16.18 -12.97
C PHE A 98 -2.27 -16.42 -13.07
N ASP A 99 -2.78 -17.25 -12.14
CA ASP A 99 -4.21 -17.47 -11.93
C ASP A 99 -4.85 -16.29 -11.19
N ALA A 100 -4.08 -15.65 -10.32
CA ALA A 100 -4.52 -14.48 -9.60
C ALA A 100 -3.37 -13.52 -9.30
N VAL A 101 -3.71 -12.23 -9.18
CA VAL A 101 -2.87 -11.18 -8.62
C VAL A 101 -3.52 -10.67 -7.34
N PHE A 102 -2.70 -10.52 -6.33
CA PHE A 102 -3.03 -9.95 -5.03
C PHE A 102 -2.20 -8.70 -4.79
N SER A 103 -2.77 -7.69 -4.14
CA SER A 103 -2.01 -6.54 -3.66
C SER A 103 -2.69 -5.93 -2.43
N ASN A 104 -1.95 -5.76 -1.35
CA ASN A 104 -2.45 -5.11 -0.15
C ASN A 104 -1.58 -3.92 0.23
N ALA A 105 -2.18 -2.75 0.38
CA ALA A 105 -1.56 -1.49 0.83
C ALA A 105 -0.33 -1.02 0.02
N ALA A 106 -0.19 -1.46 -1.25
CA ALA A 106 0.96 -1.10 -2.09
C ALA A 106 0.60 -0.17 -3.25
N LEU A 107 -0.51 -0.38 -3.94
CA LEU A 107 -0.82 0.32 -5.20
C LEU A 107 -0.90 1.84 -5.07
N HIS A 108 -1.28 2.38 -3.94
CA HIS A 108 -1.37 3.84 -3.74
C HIS A 108 0.00 4.54 -3.64
N TRP A 109 1.11 3.80 -3.56
CA TRP A 109 2.47 4.31 -3.63
C TRP A 109 3.00 4.44 -5.07
N ILE A 110 2.30 3.85 -6.03
CA ILE A 110 2.72 3.83 -7.43
C ILE A 110 2.19 5.08 -8.13
N SER A 111 3.07 5.89 -8.68
CA SER A 111 2.69 7.11 -9.39
C SER A 111 2.13 6.82 -10.79
N ASP A 112 2.70 5.85 -11.50
CA ASP A 112 2.24 5.43 -12.83
C ASP A 112 1.30 4.23 -12.71
N GLN A 113 0.05 4.52 -12.41
CA GLN A 113 -1.00 3.51 -12.23
C GLN A 113 -1.29 2.76 -13.53
N ASP A 114 -1.20 3.43 -14.68
CA ASP A 114 -1.53 2.82 -15.97
C ASP A 114 -0.47 1.78 -16.35
N ALA A 115 0.82 2.10 -16.17
CA ALA A 115 1.89 1.13 -16.39
C ALA A 115 1.81 -0.07 -15.44
N ALA A 116 1.47 0.16 -14.16
CA ALA A 116 1.28 -0.93 -13.21
C ALA A 116 0.11 -1.85 -13.59
N LEU A 117 -1.03 -1.27 -13.98
CA LEU A 117 -2.20 -2.05 -14.40
C LEU A 117 -1.95 -2.82 -15.69
N GLU A 118 -1.20 -2.24 -16.64
CA GLU A 118 -0.78 -2.93 -17.87
C GLU A 118 0.13 -4.13 -17.54
N SER A 119 1.13 -3.95 -16.69
CA SER A 119 2.03 -5.03 -16.26
C SER A 119 1.28 -6.15 -15.53
N ILE A 120 0.37 -5.79 -14.63
CA ILE A 120 -0.48 -6.75 -13.91
C ILE A 120 -1.41 -7.49 -14.87
N ARG A 121 -2.02 -6.78 -15.85
CA ARG A 121 -2.89 -7.41 -16.84
C ARG A 121 -2.13 -8.42 -17.70
N ASN A 122 -0.92 -8.08 -18.11
CA ASN A 122 -0.06 -8.95 -18.93
C ASN A 122 0.42 -10.19 -18.16
N ALA A 123 0.56 -10.09 -16.85
CA ALA A 123 0.95 -11.21 -15.99
C ALA A 123 -0.20 -12.21 -15.74
N LEU A 124 -1.45 -11.80 -15.92
CA LEU A 124 -2.61 -12.64 -15.69
C LEU A 124 -3.01 -13.45 -16.94
N ARG A 125 -3.37 -14.71 -16.73
CA ARG A 125 -4.09 -15.47 -17.75
C ARG A 125 -5.48 -14.85 -18.03
N PRO A 126 -6.07 -15.07 -19.22
CA PRO A 126 -7.47 -14.74 -19.45
C PRO A 126 -8.37 -15.39 -18.37
N GLY A 127 -9.29 -14.63 -17.82
CA GLY A 127 -10.13 -15.06 -16.70
C GLY A 127 -9.45 -15.08 -15.32
N GLY A 128 -8.16 -14.68 -15.23
CA GLY A 128 -7.44 -14.55 -13.97
C GLY A 128 -8.01 -13.45 -13.08
N ARG A 129 -7.89 -13.63 -11.77
CA ARG A 129 -8.45 -12.71 -10.77
C ARG A 129 -7.44 -11.64 -10.39
N PHE A 130 -7.90 -10.39 -10.20
CA PHE A 130 -7.11 -9.34 -9.57
C PHE A 130 -7.86 -8.80 -8.36
N VAL A 131 -7.31 -9.02 -7.18
CA VAL A 131 -7.88 -8.58 -5.90
C VAL A 131 -6.90 -7.68 -5.19
N ALA A 132 -7.33 -6.47 -4.84
CA ALA A 132 -6.47 -5.55 -4.12
C ALA A 132 -7.22 -4.66 -3.12
N GLU A 133 -6.46 -4.19 -2.14
CA GLU A 133 -6.85 -3.13 -1.23
C GLU A 133 -5.77 -2.05 -1.19
N LEU A 134 -6.20 -0.79 -1.30
CA LEU A 134 -5.33 0.38 -1.27
C LEU A 134 -5.99 1.52 -0.48
N GLY A 135 -5.23 2.56 -0.18
CA GLY A 135 -5.82 3.80 0.32
C GLY A 135 -6.81 4.36 -0.70
N GLY A 136 -8.02 4.64 -0.29
CA GLY A 136 -9.06 5.22 -1.15
C GLY A 136 -9.29 6.71 -0.90
N ALA A 137 -10.18 7.33 -1.67
CA ALA A 137 -10.50 8.74 -1.55
C ALA A 137 -10.86 9.13 -0.11
N GLY A 138 -10.10 10.07 0.44
CA GLY A 138 -10.22 10.50 1.83
C GLY A 138 -9.47 9.64 2.85
N ASN A 139 -8.56 8.75 2.42
CA ASN A 139 -7.70 8.00 3.33
C ASN A 139 -6.75 8.95 4.08
N VAL A 140 -6.69 8.80 5.41
CA VAL A 140 -5.88 9.63 6.34
C VAL A 140 -5.99 11.12 6.08
N ARG A 141 -7.20 11.54 5.68
CA ARG A 141 -7.44 12.89 5.19
C ARG A 141 -7.15 13.96 6.23
N SER A 142 -7.54 13.72 7.47
CA SER A 142 -7.31 14.67 8.55
C SER A 142 -5.82 14.93 8.74
N ILE A 143 -5.00 13.89 8.68
CA ILE A 143 -3.54 13.99 8.83
C ILE A 143 -2.93 14.73 7.63
N VAL A 144 -3.34 14.36 6.41
CA VAL A 144 -2.84 14.99 5.18
C VAL A 144 -3.21 16.48 5.13
N ASP A 145 -4.49 16.82 5.40
CA ASP A 145 -4.97 18.20 5.34
C ASP A 145 -4.25 19.09 6.36
N ALA A 146 -4.02 18.60 7.60
CA ALA A 146 -3.28 19.32 8.66
C ALA A 146 -1.82 19.53 8.26
N LEU A 147 -1.15 18.46 7.79
CA LEU A 147 0.25 18.52 7.38
C LEU A 147 0.46 19.46 6.18
N GLU A 148 -0.38 19.37 5.14
CA GLU A 148 -0.33 20.26 3.99
C GLU A 148 -0.60 21.73 4.37
N THR A 149 -1.49 21.96 5.35
CA THR A 149 -1.80 23.30 5.83
C THR A 149 -0.62 23.91 6.56
N GLU A 150 -0.04 23.18 7.50
CA GLU A 150 1.11 23.63 8.31
C GLU A 150 2.35 23.90 7.42
N LEU A 151 2.64 22.99 6.45
CA LEU A 151 3.73 23.19 5.50
C LEU A 151 3.52 24.46 4.65
N ARG A 152 2.31 24.67 4.14
CA ARG A 152 1.97 25.84 3.32
C ARG A 152 2.08 27.15 4.11
N GLU A 153 1.65 27.16 5.37
CA GLU A 153 1.75 28.34 6.23
C GLU A 153 3.19 28.75 6.51
N ARG A 154 4.10 27.79 6.55
CA ARG A 154 5.54 28.00 6.69
C ARG A 154 6.26 28.24 5.36
N GLY A 155 5.56 28.16 4.24
CA GLY A 155 6.12 28.43 2.90
C GLY A 155 6.82 27.24 2.24
N TYR A 156 6.55 26.01 2.70
CA TYR A 156 7.05 24.79 2.10
C TYR A 156 6.04 24.19 1.11
N GLU A 157 6.55 23.51 0.08
CA GLU A 157 5.72 22.69 -0.80
C GLU A 157 5.48 21.32 -0.19
N ALA A 158 4.21 20.89 -0.14
CA ALA A 158 3.83 19.55 0.29
C ALA A 158 3.88 18.59 -0.89
N ALA A 159 4.77 17.62 -0.86
CA ALA A 159 4.86 16.55 -1.86
C ALA A 159 4.07 15.32 -1.38
N ASN A 160 2.76 15.29 -1.65
CA ASN A 160 1.93 14.13 -1.31
C ASN A 160 2.32 12.94 -2.21
N PRO A 161 2.85 11.84 -1.66
CA PRO A 161 3.32 10.71 -2.46
C PRO A 161 2.20 9.76 -2.88
N TRP A 162 1.00 9.89 -2.30
CA TRP A 162 -0.04 8.89 -2.43
C TRP A 162 -1.08 9.22 -3.49
N TYR A 163 -1.55 8.17 -4.13
CA TYR A 163 -2.71 8.19 -4.99
C TYR A 163 -3.89 7.48 -4.29
N PHE A 164 -4.87 8.25 -3.84
CA PHE A 164 -6.06 7.77 -3.14
C PHE A 164 -7.33 7.94 -4.00
N PRO A 165 -7.62 7.02 -4.90
CA PRO A 165 -8.77 7.13 -5.80
C PRO A 165 -10.11 6.81 -5.14
N SER A 166 -11.17 7.37 -5.69
CA SER A 166 -12.53 6.90 -5.48
C SER A 166 -12.84 5.66 -6.32
N ILE A 167 -13.96 4.96 -6.01
CA ILE A 167 -14.46 3.87 -6.87
C ILE A 167 -14.72 4.38 -8.29
N GLY A 168 -15.30 5.60 -8.42
CA GLY A 168 -15.63 6.20 -9.72
C GLY A 168 -14.42 6.57 -10.57
N GLU A 169 -13.23 6.68 -9.99
CA GLU A 169 -11.97 6.92 -10.69
C GLU A 169 -11.24 5.61 -11.01
N TYR A 170 -11.18 4.68 -10.05
CA TYR A 170 -10.34 3.49 -10.20
C TYR A 170 -11.00 2.37 -11.00
N ALA A 171 -12.32 2.16 -10.85
CA ALA A 171 -13.03 1.13 -11.59
C ALA A 171 -12.99 1.35 -13.12
N PRO A 172 -13.27 2.55 -13.67
CA PRO A 172 -13.09 2.79 -15.11
C PRO A 172 -11.63 2.64 -15.58
N ARG A 173 -10.65 2.96 -14.73
CA ARG A 173 -9.24 2.75 -15.05
C ARG A 173 -8.92 1.27 -15.20
N LEU A 174 -9.38 0.41 -14.28
CA LEU A 174 -9.28 -1.04 -14.40
C LEU A 174 -9.92 -1.55 -15.70
N GLU A 175 -11.14 -1.10 -16.01
CA GLU A 175 -11.85 -1.50 -17.23
C GLU A 175 -11.11 -1.09 -18.51
N THR A 176 -10.46 0.08 -18.53
CA THR A 176 -9.64 0.55 -19.65
C THR A 176 -8.42 -0.37 -19.90
N HIS A 177 -7.91 -1.02 -18.84
CA HIS A 177 -6.79 -1.95 -18.90
C HIS A 177 -7.21 -3.42 -19.05
N GLY A 178 -8.43 -3.68 -19.52
CA GLY A 178 -8.89 -5.04 -19.86
C GLY A 178 -9.32 -5.88 -18.65
N PHE A 179 -9.77 -5.23 -17.58
CA PHE A 179 -10.38 -5.90 -16.45
C PHE A 179 -11.91 -5.71 -16.44
N GLU A 180 -12.64 -6.66 -15.94
CA GLU A 180 -14.03 -6.50 -15.54
C GLU A 180 -14.12 -6.39 -14.02
N VAL A 181 -14.55 -5.25 -13.51
CA VAL A 181 -14.71 -5.04 -12.06
C VAL A 181 -15.96 -5.78 -11.58
N ARG A 182 -15.78 -6.81 -10.76
CA ARG A 182 -16.86 -7.64 -10.20
C ARG A 182 -17.39 -7.08 -8.88
N SER A 183 -16.51 -6.45 -8.11
CA SER A 183 -16.85 -5.84 -6.83
C SER A 183 -15.90 -4.70 -6.52
N ALA A 184 -16.43 -3.61 -5.94
CA ALA A 184 -15.62 -2.53 -5.40
C ALA A 184 -16.29 -1.95 -4.16
N ARG A 185 -15.50 -1.65 -3.13
CA ARG A 185 -16.00 -1.10 -1.88
C ARG A 185 -15.03 -0.04 -1.36
N LEU A 186 -15.57 1.13 -1.02
CA LEU A 186 -14.88 2.18 -0.28
C LEU A 186 -15.46 2.22 1.14
N PHE A 187 -14.61 2.11 2.16
CA PHE A 187 -15.07 2.02 3.55
C PHE A 187 -14.06 2.62 4.52
N ASP A 188 -14.58 3.13 5.63
CA ASP A 188 -13.78 3.67 6.70
C ASP A 188 -13.19 2.54 7.55
N ARG A 189 -11.93 2.68 7.93
CA ARG A 189 -11.20 1.76 8.79
C ARG A 189 -10.36 2.57 9.79
N PRO A 190 -10.99 3.25 10.76
CA PRO A 190 -10.22 3.92 11.79
C PRO A 190 -9.25 2.94 12.45
N THR A 191 -7.97 3.31 12.52
CA THR A 191 -6.90 2.43 13.00
C THR A 191 -6.17 3.10 14.14
N GLU A 192 -6.12 2.44 15.28
CA GLU A 192 -5.29 2.86 16.39
C GLU A 192 -3.82 2.74 16.02
N LEU A 193 -3.07 3.82 16.24
CA LEU A 193 -1.62 3.84 16.01
C LEU A 193 -0.92 3.29 17.25
N GLU A 194 0.12 2.53 17.03
CA GLU A 194 0.95 2.01 18.12
C GLU A 194 1.71 3.14 18.82
N ASN A 195 2.28 2.86 20.00
CA ASN A 195 3.06 3.78 20.82
C ASN A 195 2.29 4.96 21.44
N GLY A 196 0.95 4.90 21.51
CA GLY A 196 0.13 5.83 22.28
C GLY A 196 0.36 7.29 21.91
N GLU A 197 0.95 8.09 22.81
CA GLU A 197 1.23 9.52 22.60
C GLU A 197 2.17 9.79 21.43
N GLU A 198 3.14 8.92 21.16
CA GLU A 198 4.16 9.07 20.10
C GLU A 198 3.68 8.53 18.74
N GLY A 199 2.51 7.88 18.71
CA GLY A 199 2.03 7.14 17.54
C GLY A 199 1.86 7.97 16.26
N LEU A 200 1.48 9.25 16.35
CA LEU A 200 1.36 10.10 15.15
C LEU A 200 2.73 10.55 14.64
N GLU A 201 3.68 10.87 15.52
CA GLU A 201 5.05 11.20 15.15
C GLU A 201 5.74 10.01 14.46
N ASP A 202 5.60 8.80 15.04
CA ASP A 202 6.13 7.57 14.46
C ASP A 202 5.52 7.29 13.06
N TRP A 203 4.20 7.49 12.94
CA TRP A 203 3.49 7.35 11.68
C TRP A 203 3.98 8.34 10.62
N LEU A 204 4.15 9.62 10.98
CA LEU A 204 4.67 10.67 10.09
C LEU A 204 6.12 10.39 9.69
N THR A 205 6.93 9.86 10.59
CA THR A 205 8.31 9.47 10.31
C THR A 205 8.36 8.33 9.29
N MET A 206 7.47 7.35 9.41
CA MET A 206 7.45 6.18 8.53
C MET A 206 6.83 6.46 7.16
N PHE A 207 5.70 7.15 7.11
CA PHE A 207 4.92 7.30 5.88
C PHE A 207 4.97 8.71 5.29
N GLY A 208 5.30 9.71 6.09
CA GLY A 208 5.24 11.12 5.71
C GLY A 208 6.56 11.74 5.27
N ASP A 209 7.65 10.98 5.18
CA ASP A 209 9.00 11.52 4.94
C ASP A 209 9.10 12.40 3.67
N SER A 210 8.37 12.06 2.61
CA SER A 210 8.32 12.86 1.38
C SER A 210 7.71 14.25 1.55
N PHE A 211 6.82 14.45 2.52
CA PHE A 211 6.31 15.79 2.84
C PHE A 211 7.39 16.71 3.41
N PHE A 212 8.42 16.12 4.02
CA PHE A 212 9.49 16.85 4.68
C PHE A 212 10.75 17.03 3.83
N GLU A 213 10.78 16.60 2.56
CA GLU A 213 11.96 16.67 1.69
C GLU A 213 12.51 18.10 1.56
N SER A 214 11.64 19.11 1.53
CA SER A 214 12.02 20.53 1.43
C SER A 214 12.20 21.22 2.79
N VAL A 215 11.93 20.51 3.90
CA VAL A 215 11.91 21.08 5.26
C VAL A 215 13.27 20.87 5.94
N PRO A 216 13.91 21.94 6.48
CA PRO A 216 15.08 21.81 7.31
C PRO A 216 14.84 20.91 8.53
N ALA A 217 15.83 20.11 8.92
CA ALA A 217 15.68 19.14 9.98
C ALA A 217 15.30 19.76 11.33
N ASP A 218 15.75 20.98 11.61
CA ASP A 218 15.45 21.74 12.82
C ASP A 218 14.02 22.33 12.87
N GLU A 219 13.30 22.29 11.74
CA GLU A 219 11.90 22.74 11.68
C GLU A 219 10.89 21.58 11.68
N ARG A 220 11.34 20.34 11.39
CA ARG A 220 10.44 19.16 11.32
C ARG A 220 9.69 18.93 12.61
N ASP A 221 10.39 18.91 13.75
CA ASP A 221 9.78 18.68 15.07
C ASP A 221 8.68 19.72 15.38
N ALA A 222 8.91 20.98 15.00
CA ALA A 222 7.93 22.04 15.20
C ALA A 222 6.69 21.91 14.31
N ILE A 223 6.84 21.34 13.11
CA ILE A 223 5.72 21.02 12.19
C ILE A 223 4.93 19.84 12.76
N VAL A 224 5.60 18.77 13.16
CA VAL A 224 4.96 17.59 13.74
C VAL A 224 4.16 17.98 14.98
N ALA A 225 4.75 18.75 15.91
CA ALA A 225 4.06 19.21 17.11
C ALA A 225 2.82 20.08 16.79
N ALA A 226 2.89 20.94 15.77
CA ALA A 226 1.74 21.74 15.35
C ALA A 226 0.60 20.89 14.75
N VAL A 227 0.94 19.88 13.96
CA VAL A 227 -0.01 18.90 13.41
C VAL A 227 -0.65 18.09 14.55
N GLU A 228 0.13 17.65 15.52
CA GLU A 228 -0.40 16.95 16.70
C GLU A 228 -1.37 17.82 17.50
N ASP A 229 -1.01 19.08 17.79
CA ASP A 229 -1.87 20.01 18.51
C ASP A 229 -3.21 20.24 17.78
N GLU A 230 -3.20 20.37 16.45
CA GLU A 230 -4.40 20.51 15.63
C GLU A 230 -5.28 19.26 15.67
N LEU A 231 -4.68 18.08 15.53
CA LEU A 231 -5.41 16.82 15.38
C LEU A 231 -5.82 16.19 16.71
N ARG A 232 -5.18 16.55 17.81
CA ARG A 232 -5.43 15.96 19.14
C ARG A 232 -6.90 15.97 19.58
N PRO A 233 -7.69 17.06 19.37
CA PRO A 233 -9.10 17.04 19.75
C PRO A 233 -9.98 16.04 18.99
N THR A 234 -9.53 15.57 17.83
CA THR A 234 -10.33 14.74 16.91
C THR A 234 -9.82 13.32 16.75
N LEU A 235 -8.50 13.13 16.75
CA LEU A 235 -7.87 11.83 16.47
C LEU A 235 -7.19 11.20 17.70
N PHE A 236 -7.02 11.92 18.83
CA PHE A 236 -6.43 11.35 20.03
C PHE A 236 -7.53 10.95 21.02
N GLN A 237 -7.65 9.63 21.30
CA GLN A 237 -8.70 9.06 22.13
C GLN A 237 -8.11 7.99 23.05
N ASP A 238 -8.54 7.97 24.30
CA ASP A 238 -8.16 6.94 25.30
C ASP A 238 -6.64 6.71 25.45
N GLY A 239 -5.82 7.73 25.15
CA GLY A 239 -4.36 7.68 25.27
C GLY A 239 -3.63 7.21 24.00
N SER A 240 -4.33 7.08 22.88
CA SER A 240 -3.78 6.66 21.59
C SER A 240 -4.30 7.52 20.45
N TRP A 241 -3.52 7.63 19.38
CA TRP A 241 -3.95 8.22 18.13
C TRP A 241 -4.76 7.23 17.31
N VAL A 242 -5.86 7.67 16.70
CA VAL A 242 -6.69 6.87 15.80
C VAL A 242 -6.70 7.56 14.44
N ALA A 243 -5.92 7.01 13.50
CA ALA A 243 -5.84 7.53 12.14
C ALA A 243 -7.10 7.20 11.34
N ASP A 244 -7.59 8.18 10.58
CA ASP A 244 -8.81 8.09 9.77
C ASP A 244 -8.58 7.38 8.43
N TYR A 245 -8.11 6.12 8.49
CA TYR A 245 -7.92 5.30 7.31
C TYR A 245 -9.23 5.07 6.58
N ARG A 246 -9.13 5.11 5.25
CA ARG A 246 -10.22 4.78 4.34
C ARG A 246 -9.72 3.94 3.19
N ARG A 247 -10.27 2.76 3.02
CA ARG A 247 -9.77 1.75 2.09
C ARG A 247 -10.67 1.58 0.88
N LEU A 248 -10.05 1.51 -0.29
CA LEU A 248 -10.67 1.02 -1.52
C LEU A 248 -10.25 -0.42 -1.73
N ARG A 249 -11.22 -1.34 -1.72
CA ARG A 249 -11.03 -2.76 -2.01
C ARG A 249 -11.78 -3.10 -3.28
N PHE A 250 -11.19 -3.91 -4.13
CA PHE A 250 -11.85 -4.40 -5.32
C PHE A 250 -11.46 -5.84 -5.68
N ALA A 251 -12.34 -6.48 -6.44
CA ALA A 251 -12.07 -7.72 -7.16
C ALA A 251 -12.45 -7.54 -8.63
N ALA A 252 -11.55 -7.89 -9.51
CA ALA A 252 -11.71 -7.78 -10.95
C ALA A 252 -11.22 -9.06 -11.64
N VAL A 253 -11.64 -9.27 -12.88
CA VAL A 253 -11.25 -10.42 -13.71
C VAL A 253 -10.65 -9.90 -15.00
N ALA A 254 -9.51 -10.48 -15.40
CA ALA A 254 -8.86 -10.19 -16.67
C ALA A 254 -9.72 -10.71 -17.82
N LEU A 255 -10.12 -9.82 -18.73
CA LEU A 255 -10.93 -10.19 -19.89
C LEU A 255 -10.12 -11.01 -20.90
N GLU A 256 -10.79 -11.86 -21.68
CA GLU A 256 -10.23 -12.45 -22.90
C GLU A 256 -10.03 -11.33 -23.94
N GLU A 257 -8.94 -11.39 -24.69
CA GLU A 257 -8.70 -10.48 -25.81
C GLU A 257 -9.64 -10.80 -27.01
#